data_7ba98f9a87420659423cb6f51c5e68e1
#
_entry.id   7ba98f9a87420659423cb6f51c5e68e1
#
_cell.length_a   1.000
_cell.length_b   1.000
_cell.length_c   1.000
_cell.angle_alpha   90.00
_cell.angle_beta   90.00
_cell.angle_gamma   90.00
#
_symmetry.space_group_name_H-M   'P 1'
#
loop_
_entity.id
_entity.type
_entity.pdbx_description
1 polymer ?
#
loop_
_entity_poly.entity_id
_entity_poly.type
_entity_poly.pdbx_seq_one_letter_code
_entity_poly.pdbx_strand_id
1 'polypeptide(L)'
;MAKIKKVVLAYSGGLDTSVIIPWLKEHYDGCEVIAVCADVGQGDELNAVHDKALKSGASKVYIEDLKEEFLKEYVWPTLKAGAVYEDKYLLGTSFARPIIAKKLVEIAKKEGADAIAHGATGKGNDQVRFELTVKALAPNITLIAPWREWDLDSRSAEIEYAKKHGIPIATENKTYSMDRNIWHLSHEGSDLEDPANEPHNSMFLISKAPEDAKDEPEYVTVDFEKGEPVAVNGKKMDPVALLTELNEIGARNGVGIVDICENRLVGMKSRGVYENPGGSILYYAHRELEYLCLDRMTFHFKQHVAVRFGELVYDGMWFCQLREALSAFVDSTQQTVTGSVKLKLYKGNIISAGSTSPYSLYSKEFVTFEHDDVYNQADATGFINLFGLPLKVRALMQEKTGK
;
A
#
# COMPACT_ATOMS: atom_id res chain seq x y z
N MET A 1 -3.30 -15.05 35.13
CA MET A 1 -3.50 -14.00 34.11
C MET A 1 -4.44 -12.95 34.67
N ALA A 2 -4.23 -11.66 34.38
CA ALA A 2 -5.17 -10.63 34.79
C ALA A 2 -6.54 -10.89 34.12
N LYS A 3 -7.63 -10.61 34.84
CA LYS A 3 -8.98 -10.83 34.29
C LYS A 3 -9.26 -9.78 33.23
N ILE A 4 -9.50 -10.20 31.97
CA ILE A 4 -9.88 -9.32 30.88
C ILE A 4 -11.33 -8.89 31.07
N LYS A 5 -11.57 -7.59 31.22
CA LYS A 5 -12.89 -6.99 31.43
C LYS A 5 -13.35 -6.17 30.20
N LYS A 6 -12.41 -5.63 29.44
CA LYS A 6 -12.69 -4.77 28.31
C LYS A 6 -11.74 -5.06 27.15
N VAL A 7 -12.31 -5.26 25.95
CA VAL A 7 -11.60 -5.60 24.73
C VAL A 7 -11.93 -4.58 23.64
N VAL A 8 -10.92 -4.05 22.96
CA VAL A 8 -11.09 -3.27 21.72
C VAL A 8 -10.91 -4.20 20.54
N LEU A 9 -11.91 -4.29 19.67
CA LEU A 9 -11.93 -5.19 18.51
C LEU A 9 -11.78 -4.40 17.22
N ALA A 10 -10.82 -4.79 16.37
CA ALA A 10 -10.78 -4.39 14.98
C ALA A 10 -12.01 -4.95 14.24
N TYR A 11 -12.94 -4.09 13.87
CA TYR A 11 -14.24 -4.47 13.35
C TYR A 11 -14.44 -3.98 11.92
N SER A 12 -14.57 -4.89 10.98
CA SER A 12 -14.81 -4.59 9.57
C SER A 12 -16.29 -4.60 9.15
N GLY A 13 -17.17 -5.09 10.01
CA GLY A 13 -18.57 -5.35 9.65
C GLY A 13 -18.79 -6.68 8.90
N GLY A 14 -17.72 -7.43 8.60
CA GLY A 14 -17.79 -8.76 8.01
C GLY A 14 -18.39 -9.82 8.96
N LEU A 15 -18.60 -11.02 8.44
CA LEU A 15 -19.11 -12.15 9.23
C LEU A 15 -18.14 -12.46 10.38
N ASP A 16 -16.86 -12.70 10.04
CA ASP A 16 -15.82 -13.12 10.98
C ASP A 16 -15.71 -12.16 12.19
N THR A 17 -15.60 -10.85 11.92
CA THR A 17 -15.48 -9.86 13.00
C THR A 17 -16.78 -9.72 13.83
N SER A 18 -17.95 -9.98 13.21
CA SER A 18 -19.24 -9.97 13.94
C SER A 18 -19.38 -11.16 14.86
N VAL A 19 -18.91 -12.35 14.45
CA VAL A 19 -18.88 -13.58 15.25
C VAL A 19 -17.91 -13.46 16.43
N ILE A 20 -16.81 -12.73 16.27
CA ILE A 20 -15.84 -12.50 17.35
C ILE A 20 -16.46 -11.79 18.56
N ILE A 21 -17.44 -10.91 18.38
CA ILE A 21 -18.05 -10.16 19.50
C ILE A 21 -18.67 -11.08 20.56
N PRO A 22 -19.64 -11.96 20.24
CA PRO A 22 -20.20 -12.89 21.22
C PRO A 22 -19.15 -13.90 21.69
N TRP A 23 -18.25 -14.37 20.83
CA TRP A 23 -17.19 -15.28 21.22
C TRP A 23 -16.30 -14.70 22.33
N LEU A 24 -15.88 -13.43 22.22
CA LEU A 24 -15.11 -12.74 23.25
C LEU A 24 -15.87 -12.71 24.59
N LYS A 25 -17.19 -12.44 24.56
CA LYS A 25 -18.02 -12.39 25.76
C LYS A 25 -18.14 -13.76 26.43
N GLU A 26 -18.27 -14.83 25.64
CA GLU A 26 -18.35 -16.21 26.17
C GLU A 26 -17.03 -16.65 26.80
N HIS A 27 -15.87 -16.28 26.20
CA HIS A 27 -14.56 -16.73 26.66
C HIS A 27 -13.95 -15.89 27.77
N TYR A 28 -14.38 -14.61 27.89
CA TYR A 28 -13.84 -13.67 28.87
C TYR A 28 -14.91 -13.13 29.84
N ASP A 29 -15.68 -14.04 30.44
CA ASP A 29 -16.66 -13.77 31.54
C ASP A 29 -17.60 -12.56 31.25
N GLY A 30 -18.10 -12.41 30.05
CA GLY A 30 -19.00 -11.31 29.67
C GLY A 30 -18.30 -9.96 29.51
N CYS A 31 -17.04 -9.94 29.06
CA CYS A 31 -16.27 -8.73 28.87
C CYS A 31 -17.00 -7.68 28.03
N GLU A 32 -16.69 -6.41 28.26
CA GLU A 32 -17.13 -5.31 27.43
C GLU A 32 -16.36 -5.33 26.10
N VAL A 33 -17.06 -5.33 24.96
CA VAL A 33 -16.45 -5.32 23.63
C VAL A 33 -16.72 -3.98 22.96
N ILE A 34 -15.65 -3.25 22.66
CA ILE A 34 -15.67 -1.98 21.92
C ILE A 34 -15.26 -2.28 20.47
N ALA A 35 -16.22 -2.17 19.54
CA ALA A 35 -15.96 -2.35 18.13
C ALA A 35 -15.39 -1.05 17.53
N VAL A 36 -14.29 -1.16 16.79
CA VAL A 36 -13.66 -0.02 16.12
C VAL A 36 -13.55 -0.30 14.64
N CYS A 37 -14.23 0.50 13.84
CA CYS A 37 -14.14 0.51 12.40
C CYS A 37 -13.36 1.74 11.93
N ALA A 38 -12.29 1.52 11.20
CA ALA A 38 -11.50 2.58 10.57
C ALA A 38 -12.01 2.83 9.15
N ASP A 39 -12.40 4.04 8.84
CA ASP A 39 -12.68 4.49 7.48
C ASP A 39 -11.37 4.89 6.80
N VAL A 40 -10.88 4.01 5.95
CA VAL A 40 -9.73 4.24 5.06
C VAL A 40 -10.16 4.34 3.59
N GLY A 41 -11.45 4.58 3.35
CA GLY A 41 -12.05 4.76 2.01
C GLY A 41 -12.64 3.49 1.40
N GLN A 42 -13.17 2.58 2.21
CA GLN A 42 -13.86 1.37 1.75
C GLN A 42 -15.30 1.63 1.24
N GLY A 43 -15.76 2.88 1.27
CA GLY A 43 -17.02 3.30 0.64
C GLY A 43 -18.27 2.75 1.35
N ASP A 44 -19.22 2.20 0.56
CA ASP A 44 -20.53 1.76 1.04
C ASP A 44 -20.49 0.63 2.09
N GLU A 45 -19.34 -0.04 2.25
CA GLU A 45 -19.16 -1.07 3.27
C GLU A 45 -19.37 -0.52 4.69
N LEU A 46 -19.25 0.81 4.89
CA LEU A 46 -19.45 1.47 6.19
C LEU A 46 -20.90 1.73 6.57
N ASN A 47 -21.83 1.72 5.61
CA ASN A 47 -23.21 2.22 5.81
C ASN A 47 -24.01 1.50 6.92
N ALA A 48 -23.72 0.24 7.20
CA ALA A 48 -24.45 -0.54 8.20
C ALA A 48 -23.60 -1.02 9.36
N VAL A 49 -22.32 -0.63 9.43
CA VAL A 49 -21.33 -1.15 10.38
C VAL A 49 -21.72 -0.86 11.82
N HIS A 50 -22.14 0.37 12.11
CA HIS A 50 -22.52 0.78 13.47
C HIS A 50 -23.65 -0.10 14.07
N ASP A 51 -24.77 -0.18 13.34
CA ASP A 51 -25.93 -0.92 13.81
C ASP A 51 -25.69 -2.42 13.84
N LYS A 52 -24.90 -2.94 12.91
CA LYS A 52 -24.50 -4.34 12.88
C LYS A 52 -23.62 -4.71 14.09
N ALA A 53 -22.66 -3.85 14.44
CA ALA A 53 -21.81 -4.07 15.62
C ALA A 53 -22.64 -4.12 16.90
N LEU A 54 -23.58 -3.18 17.09
CA LEU A 54 -24.47 -3.18 18.26
C LEU A 54 -25.38 -4.41 18.30
N LYS A 55 -25.97 -4.80 17.16
CA LYS A 55 -26.79 -6.02 17.04
C LYS A 55 -25.99 -7.29 17.31
N SER A 56 -24.71 -7.31 16.97
CA SER A 56 -23.80 -8.40 17.28
C SER A 56 -23.37 -8.44 18.76
N GLY A 57 -23.73 -7.43 19.55
CA GLY A 57 -23.50 -7.38 20.98
C GLY A 57 -22.35 -6.49 21.44
N ALA A 58 -21.80 -5.63 20.56
CA ALA A 58 -20.81 -4.63 20.99
C ALA A 58 -21.40 -3.66 22.00
N SER A 59 -20.64 -3.32 23.02
CA SER A 59 -21.05 -2.37 24.07
C SER A 59 -20.91 -0.93 23.61
N LYS A 60 -19.97 -0.67 22.70
CA LYS A 60 -19.68 0.65 22.10
C LYS A 60 -19.09 0.46 20.71
N VAL A 61 -19.33 1.45 19.84
CA VAL A 61 -18.80 1.46 18.46
C VAL A 61 -18.11 2.77 18.18
N TYR A 62 -16.94 2.69 17.60
CA TYR A 62 -16.21 3.82 17.00
C TYR A 62 -16.15 3.62 15.49
N ILE A 63 -16.42 4.69 14.74
CA ILE A 63 -16.13 4.78 13.31
C ILE A 63 -15.22 6.00 13.14
N GLU A 64 -13.96 5.75 12.78
CA GLU A 64 -12.92 6.77 12.73
C GLU A 64 -12.53 7.05 11.28
N ASP A 65 -12.71 8.28 10.82
CA ASP A 65 -12.24 8.71 9.50
C ASP A 65 -10.72 8.89 9.53
N LEU A 66 -10.01 8.01 8.83
CA LEU A 66 -8.56 7.99 8.76
C LEU A 66 -8.02 8.26 7.35
N LYS A 67 -8.87 8.61 6.37
CA LYS A 67 -8.46 8.74 4.97
C LYS A 67 -7.31 9.72 4.76
N GLU A 68 -7.39 10.90 5.36
CA GLU A 68 -6.35 11.92 5.19
C GLU A 68 -5.04 11.52 5.89
N GLU A 69 -5.11 11.02 7.15
CA GLU A 69 -3.95 10.51 7.89
C GLU A 69 -3.32 9.33 7.16
N PHE A 70 -4.14 8.43 6.61
CA PHE A 70 -3.68 7.29 5.83
C PHE A 70 -2.84 7.72 4.63
N LEU A 71 -3.31 8.71 3.86
CA LEU A 71 -2.58 9.22 2.71
C LEU A 71 -1.29 9.94 3.10
N LYS A 72 -1.37 10.89 4.04
CA LYS A 72 -0.23 11.74 4.42
C LYS A 72 0.87 10.98 5.16
N GLU A 73 0.48 10.12 6.12
CA GLU A 73 1.43 9.51 7.04
C GLU A 73 1.92 8.11 6.62
N TYR A 74 1.22 7.45 5.67
CA TYR A 74 1.55 6.09 5.25
C TYR A 74 1.77 5.99 3.73
N VAL A 75 0.84 6.51 2.93
CA VAL A 75 0.91 6.36 1.48
C VAL A 75 1.97 7.27 0.88
N TRP A 76 1.97 8.58 1.19
CA TRP A 76 2.94 9.52 0.63
C TRP A 76 4.39 9.19 1.01
N PRO A 77 4.73 8.84 2.26
CA PRO A 77 6.07 8.36 2.58
C PRO A 77 6.51 7.14 1.77
N THR A 78 5.58 6.20 1.52
CA THR A 78 5.86 5.00 0.73
C THR A 78 6.02 5.33 -0.76
N LEU A 79 5.20 6.24 -1.30
CA LEU A 79 5.33 6.79 -2.65
C LEU A 79 6.66 7.53 -2.84
N LYS A 80 7.02 8.43 -1.92
CA LYS A 80 8.30 9.16 -1.93
C LYS A 80 9.49 8.21 -1.91
N ALA A 81 9.39 7.10 -1.16
CA ALA A 81 10.40 6.05 -1.18
C ALA A 81 10.49 5.35 -2.53
N GLY A 82 9.45 5.39 -3.36
CA GLY A 82 9.32 4.58 -4.57
C GLY A 82 9.16 3.08 -4.23
N ALA A 83 8.67 2.78 -3.02
CA ALA A 83 8.62 1.43 -2.49
C ALA A 83 7.48 0.62 -3.11
N VAL A 84 7.83 -0.49 -3.74
CA VAL A 84 6.92 -1.47 -4.35
C VAL A 84 7.37 -2.86 -3.90
N TYR A 85 6.44 -3.71 -3.49
CA TYR A 85 6.79 -5.08 -3.13
C TYR A 85 6.83 -5.97 -4.37
N GLU A 86 7.94 -6.68 -4.53
CA GLU A 86 8.18 -7.61 -5.66
C GLU A 86 7.87 -6.97 -7.04
N ASP A 87 8.26 -5.69 -7.21
CA ASP A 87 8.13 -4.87 -8.42
C ASP A 87 6.69 -4.63 -8.93
N LYS A 88 5.67 -5.12 -8.24
CA LYS A 88 4.28 -5.05 -8.69
C LYS A 88 3.29 -4.53 -7.65
N TYR A 89 3.40 -4.99 -6.40
CA TYR A 89 2.40 -4.72 -5.38
C TYR A 89 2.64 -3.36 -4.71
N LEU A 90 1.68 -2.44 -4.86
CA LEU A 90 1.72 -1.08 -4.29
C LEU A 90 1.29 -0.99 -2.82
N LEU A 91 1.39 -2.09 -2.07
CA LEU A 91 1.34 -2.17 -0.61
C LEU A 91 0.03 -1.72 0.07
N GLY A 92 -1.09 -1.63 -0.66
CA GLY A 92 -2.33 -1.01 -0.17
C GLY A 92 -2.89 -1.61 1.11
N THR A 93 -2.88 -2.93 1.27
CA THR A 93 -3.27 -3.59 2.53
C THR A 93 -2.17 -3.46 3.59
N SER A 94 -0.90 -3.48 3.15
CA SER A 94 0.25 -3.56 4.06
C SER A 94 0.40 -2.32 4.93
N PHE A 95 0.20 -1.12 4.38
CA PHE A 95 0.26 0.11 5.17
C PHE A 95 -1.10 0.52 5.79
N ALA A 96 -2.23 -0.08 5.36
CA ALA A 96 -3.52 0.15 5.99
C ALA A 96 -3.62 -0.49 7.39
N ARG A 97 -3.04 -1.67 7.61
CA ARG A 97 -3.12 -2.35 8.90
C ARG A 97 -2.39 -1.62 10.04
N PRO A 98 -1.19 -1.06 9.85
CA PRO A 98 -0.52 -0.24 10.88
C PRO A 98 -1.32 0.98 11.33
N ILE A 99 -1.96 1.74 10.45
CA ILE A 99 -2.78 2.88 10.87
C ILE A 99 -4.03 2.44 11.63
N ILE A 100 -4.70 1.37 11.19
CA ILE A 100 -5.85 0.80 11.89
C ILE A 100 -5.42 0.34 13.30
N ALA A 101 -4.33 -0.42 13.41
CA ALA A 101 -3.82 -0.91 14.69
C ALA A 101 -3.38 0.23 15.62
N LYS A 102 -2.78 1.30 15.10
CA LYS A 102 -2.48 2.52 15.86
C LYS A 102 -3.76 3.09 16.48
N LYS A 103 -4.83 3.21 15.69
CA LYS A 103 -6.12 3.72 16.17
C LYS A 103 -6.74 2.82 17.23
N LEU A 104 -6.63 1.49 17.08
CA LEU A 104 -7.05 0.55 18.12
C LEU A 104 -6.31 0.77 19.45
N VAL A 105 -4.99 1.00 19.40
CA VAL A 105 -4.17 1.31 20.57
C VAL A 105 -4.59 2.62 21.22
N GLU A 106 -4.84 3.67 20.43
CA GLU A 106 -5.31 4.96 20.95
C GLU A 106 -6.64 4.83 21.68
N ILE A 107 -7.60 4.10 21.09
CA ILE A 107 -8.91 3.86 21.69
C ILE A 107 -8.78 2.94 22.91
N ALA A 108 -7.94 1.91 22.88
CA ALA A 108 -7.71 1.04 24.01
C ALA A 108 -7.15 1.81 25.22
N LYS A 109 -6.21 2.71 25.00
CA LYS A 109 -5.68 3.61 26.04
C LYS A 109 -6.77 4.55 26.58
N LYS A 110 -7.57 5.16 25.70
CA LYS A 110 -8.67 6.07 26.04
C LYS A 110 -9.74 5.38 26.89
N GLU A 111 -10.10 4.16 26.56
CA GLU A 111 -11.14 3.38 27.20
C GLU A 111 -10.65 2.56 28.40
N GLY A 112 -9.35 2.53 28.66
CA GLY A 112 -8.73 1.69 29.68
C GLY A 112 -8.95 0.20 29.42
N ALA A 113 -8.82 -0.23 28.16
CA ALA A 113 -9.04 -1.62 27.78
C ALA A 113 -7.86 -2.52 28.17
N ASP A 114 -8.17 -3.76 28.52
CA ASP A 114 -7.19 -4.78 28.93
C ASP A 114 -6.57 -5.50 27.73
N ALA A 115 -7.32 -5.55 26.62
CA ALA A 115 -6.92 -6.29 25.44
C ALA A 115 -7.36 -5.61 24.12
N ILE A 116 -6.64 -5.97 23.04
CA ILE A 116 -7.00 -5.68 21.65
C ILE A 116 -7.20 -7.01 20.92
N ALA A 117 -8.30 -7.13 20.16
CA ALA A 117 -8.61 -8.29 19.34
C ALA A 117 -8.66 -7.93 17.85
N HIS A 118 -8.35 -8.90 16.99
CA HIS A 118 -8.50 -8.77 15.54
C HIS A 118 -9.01 -10.07 14.90
N GLY A 119 -9.67 -9.94 13.75
CA GLY A 119 -10.22 -11.05 12.97
C GLY A 119 -9.33 -11.53 11.82
N ALA A 120 -8.04 -11.20 11.82
CA ALA A 120 -7.13 -11.68 10.79
C ALA A 120 -6.85 -13.18 10.96
N THR A 121 -6.89 -13.92 9.83
CA THR A 121 -6.66 -15.38 9.82
C THR A 121 -5.20 -15.73 10.09
N GLY A 122 -4.93 -16.94 10.60
CA GLY A 122 -3.59 -17.43 10.86
C GLY A 122 -2.73 -17.70 9.61
N LYS A 123 -3.35 -17.67 8.41
CA LYS A 123 -2.68 -17.88 7.10
C LYS A 123 -2.28 -16.59 6.41
N GLY A 124 -2.77 -15.42 6.87
CA GLY A 124 -2.53 -14.12 6.25
C GLY A 124 -1.44 -13.31 6.95
N ASN A 125 -0.85 -12.34 6.21
CA ASN A 125 0.12 -11.40 6.76
C ASN A 125 -0.52 -10.38 7.72
N ASP A 126 -1.82 -10.15 7.62
CA ASP A 126 -2.51 -9.10 8.36
C ASP A 126 -2.42 -9.27 9.88
N GLN A 127 -2.46 -10.52 10.38
CA GLN A 127 -2.23 -10.80 11.79
C GLN A 127 -0.86 -10.26 12.25
N VAL A 128 0.18 -10.43 11.45
CA VAL A 128 1.53 -9.94 11.75
C VAL A 128 1.53 -8.42 11.79
N ARG A 129 0.92 -7.76 10.82
CA ARG A 129 0.84 -6.30 10.71
C ARG A 129 0.11 -5.65 11.88
N PHE A 130 -1.03 -6.21 12.30
CA PHE A 130 -1.75 -5.76 13.49
C PHE A 130 -0.91 -5.94 14.75
N GLU A 131 -0.39 -7.13 14.98
CA GLU A 131 0.28 -7.47 16.23
C GLU A 131 1.63 -6.76 16.40
N LEU A 132 2.44 -6.63 15.34
CA LEU A 132 3.69 -5.90 15.41
C LEU A 132 3.46 -4.41 15.73
N THR A 133 2.41 -3.82 15.17
CA THR A 133 2.02 -2.44 15.49
C THR A 133 1.60 -2.30 16.95
N VAL A 134 0.75 -3.20 17.44
CA VAL A 134 0.33 -3.18 18.86
C VAL A 134 1.51 -3.40 19.78
N LYS A 135 2.43 -4.34 19.47
CA LYS A 135 3.65 -4.54 20.25
C LYS A 135 4.55 -3.31 20.31
N ALA A 136 4.65 -2.57 19.21
CA ALA A 136 5.45 -1.34 19.16
C ALA A 136 4.82 -0.20 19.99
N LEU A 137 3.49 -0.05 19.99
CA LEU A 137 2.80 1.11 20.55
C LEU A 137 2.20 0.86 21.93
N ALA A 138 1.93 -0.40 22.29
CA ALA A 138 1.34 -0.82 23.56
C ALA A 138 1.87 -2.21 23.99
N PRO A 139 3.17 -2.33 24.36
CA PRO A 139 3.82 -3.62 24.56
C PRO A 139 3.23 -4.48 25.68
N ASN A 140 2.49 -3.88 26.60
CA ASN A 140 1.90 -4.57 27.78
C ASN A 140 0.43 -4.94 27.59
N ILE A 141 -0.21 -4.57 26.47
CA ILE A 141 -1.62 -4.91 26.23
C ILE A 141 -1.75 -6.37 25.78
N THR A 142 -2.81 -7.04 26.20
CA THR A 142 -3.07 -8.41 25.76
C THR A 142 -3.58 -8.41 24.32
N LEU A 143 -3.00 -9.26 23.45
CA LEU A 143 -3.49 -9.49 22.09
C LEU A 143 -4.33 -10.77 22.06
N ILE A 144 -5.50 -10.69 21.42
CA ILE A 144 -6.41 -11.81 21.21
C ILE A 144 -6.62 -12.00 19.72
N ALA A 145 -6.31 -13.19 19.22
CA ALA A 145 -6.48 -13.57 17.83
C ALA A 145 -7.36 -14.82 17.72
N PRO A 146 -8.69 -14.69 17.72
CA PRO A 146 -9.62 -15.80 17.79
C PRO A 146 -9.36 -16.90 16.77
N TRP A 147 -8.99 -16.56 15.54
CA TRP A 147 -8.65 -17.51 14.49
C TRP A 147 -7.53 -18.52 14.85
N ARG A 148 -6.76 -18.27 15.89
CA ARG A 148 -5.74 -19.19 16.40
C ARG A 148 -6.19 -19.96 17.65
N GLU A 149 -7.37 -19.64 18.18
CA GLU A 149 -7.84 -20.12 19.49
C GLU A 149 -9.18 -20.81 19.42
N TRP A 150 -10.05 -20.47 18.46
CA TRP A 150 -11.41 -20.99 18.38
C TRP A 150 -11.54 -22.26 17.51
N ASP A 151 -12.67 -22.98 17.71
CA ASP A 151 -13.00 -24.20 16.98
C ASP A 151 -13.87 -23.94 15.74
N LEU A 152 -14.07 -22.66 15.35
CA LEU A 152 -14.84 -22.28 14.16
C LEU A 152 -13.91 -22.32 12.92
N ASP A 153 -13.68 -23.53 12.42
CA ASP A 153 -12.67 -23.81 11.38
C ASP A 153 -13.17 -23.62 9.94
N SER A 154 -14.47 -23.30 9.78
CA SER A 154 -15.11 -23.17 8.47
C SER A 154 -16.16 -22.07 8.43
N ARG A 155 -16.35 -21.51 7.21
CA ARG A 155 -17.42 -20.52 6.97
C ARG A 155 -18.81 -21.05 7.34
N SER A 156 -19.04 -22.35 7.18
CA SER A 156 -20.33 -22.98 7.56
C SER A 156 -20.52 -22.96 9.08
N ALA A 157 -19.46 -23.26 9.86
CA ALA A 157 -19.48 -23.19 11.31
C ALA A 157 -19.70 -21.75 11.81
N GLU A 158 -19.06 -20.78 11.19
CA GLU A 158 -19.30 -19.35 11.49
C GLU A 158 -20.75 -18.92 11.22
N ILE A 159 -21.33 -19.35 10.09
CA ILE A 159 -22.75 -19.06 9.75
C ILE A 159 -23.68 -19.68 10.76
N GLU A 160 -23.44 -20.92 11.20
CA GLU A 160 -24.24 -21.59 12.21
C GLU A 160 -24.15 -20.89 13.56
N TYR A 161 -22.93 -20.52 13.96
CA TYR A 161 -22.68 -19.74 15.17
C TYR A 161 -23.36 -18.36 15.12
N ALA A 162 -23.27 -17.67 13.99
CA ALA A 162 -23.91 -16.37 13.78
C ALA A 162 -25.44 -16.47 13.91
N LYS A 163 -26.06 -17.52 13.31
CA LYS A 163 -27.50 -17.78 13.45
C LYS A 163 -27.91 -18.00 14.89
N LYS A 164 -27.13 -18.82 15.65
CA LYS A 164 -27.37 -19.08 17.07
C LYS A 164 -27.39 -17.82 17.93
N HIS A 165 -26.56 -16.83 17.55
CA HIS A 165 -26.41 -15.55 18.26
C HIS A 165 -27.25 -14.41 17.67
N GLY A 166 -28.09 -14.67 16.66
CA GLY A 166 -28.93 -13.65 16.01
C GLY A 166 -28.16 -12.57 15.26
N ILE A 167 -26.92 -12.87 14.82
CA ILE A 167 -26.07 -11.94 14.09
C ILE A 167 -26.60 -11.79 12.64
N PRO A 168 -26.79 -10.56 12.14
CA PRO A 168 -27.20 -10.35 10.75
C PRO A 168 -26.15 -10.87 9.77
N ILE A 169 -26.54 -11.82 8.92
CA ILE A 169 -25.68 -12.40 7.88
C ILE A 169 -26.03 -11.75 6.56
N ALA A 170 -25.03 -11.20 5.84
CA ALA A 170 -25.23 -10.73 4.47
C ALA A 170 -25.49 -11.94 3.56
N THR A 171 -26.50 -11.83 2.70
CA THR A 171 -26.92 -12.91 1.78
C THR A 171 -26.06 -12.99 0.52
N GLU A 172 -25.15 -12.04 0.32
CA GLU A 172 -24.31 -12.00 -0.88
C GLU A 172 -23.18 -13.03 -0.80
N ASN A 173 -23.19 -13.97 -1.73
CA ASN A 173 -22.04 -14.84 -1.98
C ASN A 173 -20.99 -14.04 -2.75
N LYS A 174 -20.03 -13.46 -2.04
CA LYS A 174 -18.84 -12.88 -2.69
C LYS A 174 -18.02 -14.02 -3.28
N THR A 175 -17.76 -13.96 -4.59
CA THR A 175 -16.94 -14.95 -5.29
C THR A 175 -15.48 -14.86 -4.82
N TYR A 176 -14.96 -13.64 -4.66
CA TYR A 176 -13.60 -13.37 -4.23
C TYR A 176 -13.54 -12.79 -2.82
N SER A 177 -12.45 -13.07 -2.12
CA SER A 177 -12.07 -12.31 -0.94
C SER A 177 -11.53 -10.95 -1.39
N MET A 178 -12.05 -9.87 -0.83
CA MET A 178 -11.70 -8.51 -1.25
C MET A 178 -11.32 -7.66 -0.04
N ASP A 179 -10.28 -6.84 -0.20
CA ASP A 179 -9.90 -5.77 0.72
C ASP A 179 -9.86 -4.44 -0.03
N ARG A 180 -10.64 -3.47 0.45
CA ARG A 180 -10.82 -2.18 -0.21
C ARG A 180 -10.43 -1.04 0.71
N ASN A 181 -9.68 -0.10 0.16
CA ASN A 181 -9.45 1.23 0.74
C ASN A 181 -9.33 2.27 -0.39
N ILE A 182 -9.11 3.53 -0.05
CA ILE A 182 -9.01 4.60 -1.06
C ILE A 182 -7.84 4.40 -2.05
N TRP A 183 -6.81 3.63 -1.65
CA TRP A 183 -5.62 3.36 -2.47
C TRP A 183 -5.81 2.22 -3.45
N HIS A 184 -6.51 1.16 -3.05
CA HIS A 184 -6.65 -0.03 -3.88
C HIS A 184 -7.91 -0.86 -3.58
N LEU A 185 -8.17 -1.82 -4.45
CA LEU A 185 -9.02 -2.98 -4.22
C LEU A 185 -8.24 -4.25 -4.56
N SER A 186 -8.24 -5.23 -3.67
CA SER A 186 -7.67 -6.55 -3.92
C SER A 186 -8.75 -7.60 -4.17
N HIS A 187 -8.40 -8.60 -4.98
CA HIS A 187 -9.21 -9.80 -5.24
C HIS A 187 -8.34 -11.04 -5.02
N GLU A 188 -8.78 -11.96 -4.16
CA GLU A 188 -8.07 -13.20 -3.84
C GLU A 188 -9.05 -14.38 -3.77
N GLY A 189 -8.53 -15.60 -3.94
CA GLY A 189 -9.29 -16.84 -3.79
C GLY A 189 -10.08 -17.24 -5.04
N SER A 190 -10.98 -18.24 -4.90
CA SER A 190 -11.78 -18.80 -5.98
C SER A 190 -10.90 -19.34 -7.12
N ASP A 191 -11.22 -19.04 -8.38
CA ASP A 191 -10.48 -19.44 -9.57
C ASP A 191 -9.07 -18.84 -9.67
N LEU A 192 -8.78 -17.75 -8.94
CA LEU A 192 -7.43 -17.19 -8.84
C LEU A 192 -6.45 -18.06 -8.05
N GLU A 193 -6.94 -19.07 -7.30
CA GLU A 193 -6.07 -20.02 -6.60
C GLU A 193 -5.27 -20.89 -7.55
N ASP A 194 -5.73 -21.08 -8.79
CA ASP A 194 -4.94 -21.67 -9.86
C ASP A 194 -4.24 -20.57 -10.67
N PRO A 195 -2.90 -20.43 -10.59
CA PRO A 195 -2.18 -19.39 -11.32
C PRO A 195 -2.21 -19.56 -12.85
N ALA A 196 -2.73 -20.67 -13.38
CA ALA A 196 -2.94 -20.88 -14.81
C ALA A 196 -4.21 -20.17 -15.34
N ASN A 197 -5.11 -19.76 -14.46
CA ASN A 197 -6.35 -19.07 -14.86
C ASN A 197 -6.09 -17.60 -15.12
N GLU A 198 -6.64 -17.08 -16.23
CA GLU A 198 -6.67 -15.65 -16.51
C GLU A 198 -7.72 -14.97 -15.62
N PRO A 199 -7.42 -13.79 -15.02
CA PRO A 199 -8.41 -13.01 -14.29
C PRO A 199 -9.58 -12.59 -15.21
N HIS A 200 -10.81 -12.84 -14.81
CA HIS A 200 -11.98 -12.44 -15.59
C HIS A 200 -12.27 -10.94 -15.50
N ASN A 201 -12.52 -10.26 -16.62
CA ASN A 201 -12.82 -8.83 -16.65
C ASN A 201 -14.01 -8.45 -15.75
N SER A 202 -14.95 -9.36 -15.54
CA SER A 202 -16.13 -9.14 -14.67
C SER A 202 -15.80 -9.01 -13.19
N MET A 203 -14.56 -9.34 -12.77
CA MET A 203 -14.11 -9.17 -11.39
C MET A 203 -13.75 -7.71 -11.06
N PHE A 204 -13.36 -6.91 -12.05
CA PHE A 204 -12.94 -5.53 -11.83
C PHE A 204 -14.12 -4.66 -11.42
N LEU A 205 -14.01 -4.01 -10.26
CA LEU A 205 -15.07 -3.20 -9.67
C LEU A 205 -14.76 -1.70 -9.71
N ILE A 206 -13.49 -1.35 -9.87
CA ILE A 206 -13.01 0.04 -9.95
C ILE A 206 -12.60 0.37 -11.38
N SER A 207 -11.72 -0.43 -11.96
CA SER A 207 -11.11 -0.19 -13.26
C SER A 207 -11.88 -0.88 -14.39
N LYS A 208 -11.91 -0.24 -15.56
CA LYS A 208 -12.29 -0.95 -16.79
C LYS A 208 -11.15 -1.87 -17.21
N ALA A 209 -11.50 -3.02 -17.82
CA ALA A 209 -10.48 -3.79 -18.52
C ALA A 209 -9.86 -2.95 -19.64
N PRO A 210 -8.56 -3.13 -19.96
CA PRO A 210 -7.89 -2.31 -20.98
C PRO A 210 -8.59 -2.29 -22.34
N GLU A 211 -9.15 -3.41 -22.78
CA GLU A 211 -9.92 -3.54 -24.03
C GLU A 211 -11.25 -2.77 -24.02
N ASP A 212 -11.85 -2.60 -22.82
CA ASP A 212 -13.11 -1.87 -22.63
C ASP A 212 -12.92 -0.37 -22.38
N ALA A 213 -11.66 0.06 -22.23
CA ALA A 213 -11.32 1.47 -22.11
C ALA A 213 -11.47 2.19 -23.45
N LYS A 214 -11.70 3.51 -23.42
CA LYS A 214 -11.93 4.35 -24.61
C LYS A 214 -10.73 4.28 -25.59
N ASP A 215 -11.05 4.50 -26.89
CA ASP A 215 -10.07 4.45 -27.97
C ASP A 215 -9.27 5.75 -28.15
N GLU A 216 -9.64 6.85 -27.47
CA GLU A 216 -8.89 8.08 -27.47
C GLU A 216 -7.99 8.17 -26.22
N PRO A 217 -6.73 8.63 -26.37
CA PRO A 217 -5.86 8.85 -25.24
C PRO A 217 -6.35 10.01 -24.36
N GLU A 218 -6.16 9.89 -23.07
CA GLU A 218 -6.41 10.96 -22.10
C GLU A 218 -5.10 11.48 -21.52
N TYR A 219 -4.99 12.80 -21.39
CA TYR A 219 -3.83 13.44 -20.78
C TYR A 219 -4.18 13.87 -19.36
N VAL A 220 -3.24 13.63 -18.44
CA VAL A 220 -3.32 14.08 -17.05
C VAL A 220 -1.98 14.71 -16.65
N THR A 221 -2.05 15.82 -15.92
CA THR A 221 -0.86 16.45 -15.33
C THR A 221 -0.96 16.31 -13.82
N VAL A 222 0.13 15.87 -13.19
CA VAL A 222 0.26 15.79 -11.73
C VAL A 222 1.38 16.72 -11.29
N ASP A 223 1.08 17.59 -10.33
CA ASP A 223 2.05 18.50 -9.75
C ASP A 223 2.50 17.99 -8.40
N PHE A 224 3.80 18.10 -8.13
CA PHE A 224 4.43 17.67 -6.89
C PHE A 224 5.16 18.83 -6.20
N GLU A 225 5.12 18.84 -4.87
CA GLU A 225 5.94 19.69 -4.01
C GLU A 225 6.70 18.78 -3.02
N LYS A 226 8.03 18.77 -3.09
CA LYS A 226 8.90 17.91 -2.24
C LYS A 226 8.50 16.44 -2.23
N GLY A 227 8.18 15.92 -3.41
CA GLY A 227 7.79 14.52 -3.62
C GLY A 227 6.35 14.18 -3.25
N GLU A 228 5.57 15.12 -2.74
CA GLU A 228 4.14 14.92 -2.43
C GLU A 228 3.26 15.46 -3.55
N PRO A 229 2.23 14.72 -3.99
CA PRO A 229 1.31 15.21 -5.00
C PRO A 229 0.40 16.30 -4.42
N VAL A 230 0.25 17.42 -5.13
CA VAL A 230 -0.49 18.60 -4.63
C VAL A 230 -1.58 19.09 -5.57
N ALA A 231 -1.52 18.74 -6.87
CA ALA A 231 -2.52 19.15 -7.84
C ALA A 231 -2.68 18.15 -8.97
N VAL A 232 -3.87 18.11 -9.56
CA VAL A 232 -4.19 17.38 -10.79
C VAL A 232 -4.73 18.36 -11.81
N ASN A 233 -4.18 18.34 -13.03
CA ASN A 233 -4.56 19.23 -14.12
C ASN A 233 -4.56 20.73 -13.74
N GLY A 234 -3.56 21.13 -12.91
CA GLY A 234 -3.40 22.51 -12.42
C GLY A 234 -4.34 22.90 -11.27
N LYS A 235 -5.21 22.01 -10.81
CA LYS A 235 -6.11 22.27 -9.67
C LYS A 235 -5.52 21.68 -8.40
N LYS A 236 -5.17 22.55 -7.43
CA LYS A 236 -4.76 22.12 -6.08
C LYS A 236 -5.93 21.44 -5.35
N MET A 237 -5.64 20.34 -4.68
CA MET A 237 -6.63 19.52 -3.99
C MET A 237 -6.05 19.01 -2.66
N ASP A 238 -6.93 18.69 -1.70
CA ASP A 238 -6.54 17.88 -0.55
C ASP A 238 -6.19 16.45 -0.98
N PRO A 239 -5.45 15.68 -0.18
CA PRO A 239 -4.99 14.35 -0.54
C PRO A 239 -6.09 13.37 -0.94
N VAL A 240 -7.24 13.42 -0.25
CA VAL A 240 -8.37 12.51 -0.50
C VAL A 240 -9.02 12.83 -1.85
N ALA A 241 -9.31 14.10 -2.11
CA ALA A 241 -9.87 14.55 -3.39
C ALA A 241 -8.91 14.28 -4.55
N LEU A 242 -7.59 14.53 -4.35
CA LEU A 242 -6.56 14.30 -5.35
C LEU A 242 -6.48 12.83 -5.78
N LEU A 243 -6.42 11.92 -4.81
CA LEU A 243 -6.34 10.49 -5.13
C LEU A 243 -7.66 9.98 -5.73
N THR A 244 -8.81 10.47 -5.25
CA THR A 244 -10.12 10.12 -5.82
C THR A 244 -10.19 10.51 -7.30
N GLU A 245 -9.80 11.74 -7.66
CA GLU A 245 -9.74 12.20 -9.05
C GLU A 245 -8.81 11.31 -9.91
N LEU A 246 -7.61 10.99 -9.39
CA LEU A 246 -6.69 10.11 -10.12
C LEU A 246 -7.20 8.67 -10.23
N ASN A 247 -7.91 8.16 -9.23
CA ASN A 247 -8.56 6.86 -9.31
C ASN A 247 -9.61 6.84 -10.43
N GLU A 248 -10.45 7.87 -10.53
CA GLU A 248 -11.45 7.98 -11.60
C GLU A 248 -10.82 8.08 -12.99
N ILE A 249 -9.78 8.91 -13.13
CA ILE A 249 -9.04 9.07 -14.38
C ILE A 249 -8.38 7.75 -14.78
N GLY A 250 -7.66 7.09 -13.88
CA GLY A 250 -6.98 5.83 -14.16
C GLY A 250 -7.95 4.70 -14.47
N ALA A 251 -9.03 4.58 -13.69
CA ALA A 251 -10.05 3.56 -13.82
C ALA A 251 -10.71 3.55 -15.20
N ARG A 252 -11.16 4.73 -15.70
CA ARG A 252 -11.80 4.82 -17.02
C ARG A 252 -10.85 4.61 -18.20
N ASN A 253 -9.53 4.64 -17.96
CA ASN A 253 -8.48 4.36 -18.94
C ASN A 253 -7.90 2.95 -18.80
N GLY A 254 -8.43 2.09 -17.93
CA GLY A 254 -7.98 0.72 -17.71
C GLY A 254 -6.62 0.61 -17.02
N VAL A 255 -6.16 1.68 -16.34
CA VAL A 255 -4.85 1.74 -15.68
C VAL A 255 -4.91 1.10 -14.31
N GLY A 256 -3.83 0.42 -13.91
CA GLY A 256 -3.57 0.01 -12.54
C GLY A 256 -4.10 -1.37 -12.17
N ILE A 257 -4.38 -2.22 -13.14
CA ILE A 257 -4.67 -3.64 -12.91
C ILE A 257 -3.34 -4.41 -12.81
N VAL A 258 -3.15 -5.13 -11.70
CA VAL A 258 -1.93 -5.88 -11.40
C VAL A 258 -2.28 -7.27 -10.92
N ASP A 259 -1.71 -8.29 -11.55
CA ASP A 259 -1.79 -9.70 -11.14
C ASP A 259 -0.40 -10.15 -10.66
N ILE A 260 -0.33 -10.71 -9.47
CA ILE A 260 0.93 -11.17 -8.86
C ILE A 260 0.75 -12.43 -8.02
N CYS A 261 1.67 -13.38 -8.18
CA CYS A 261 1.93 -14.45 -7.21
C CYS A 261 3.05 -14.00 -6.28
N GLU A 262 2.67 -13.42 -5.14
CA GLU A 262 3.59 -12.84 -4.15
C GLU A 262 4.07 -13.86 -3.12
N ASN A 263 5.20 -13.57 -2.48
CA ASN A 263 5.69 -14.34 -1.34
C ASN A 263 5.18 -13.71 -0.04
N ARG A 264 4.29 -14.42 0.66
CA ARG A 264 3.81 -13.96 1.99
C ARG A 264 4.92 -14.10 3.04
N LEU A 265 4.94 -13.17 4.01
CA LEU A 265 5.85 -13.22 5.15
C LEU A 265 5.71 -14.53 5.94
N VAL A 266 4.50 -15.08 6.03
CA VAL A 266 4.21 -16.36 6.69
C VAL A 266 4.68 -17.58 5.90
N GLY A 267 5.40 -17.41 4.79
CA GLY A 267 6.19 -18.44 4.10
C GLY A 267 5.53 -19.12 2.90
N MET A 268 4.27 -18.79 2.57
CA MET A 268 3.59 -19.36 1.40
C MET A 268 3.49 -18.34 0.25
N LYS A 269 3.34 -18.84 -0.97
CA LYS A 269 2.93 -18.01 -2.10
C LYS A 269 1.42 -17.77 -2.08
N SER A 270 1.01 -16.59 -2.52
CA SER A 270 -0.39 -16.25 -2.70
C SER A 270 -0.56 -15.41 -3.94
N ARG A 271 -1.67 -15.60 -4.65
CA ARG A 271 -2.01 -14.79 -5.81
C ARG A 271 -3.08 -13.78 -5.45
N GLY A 272 -2.84 -12.53 -5.82
CA GLY A 272 -3.79 -11.45 -5.72
C GLY A 272 -3.88 -10.66 -7.02
N VAL A 273 -5.08 -10.21 -7.37
CA VAL A 273 -5.31 -9.24 -8.45
C VAL A 273 -5.73 -7.94 -7.81
N TYR A 274 -5.04 -6.87 -8.18
CA TYR A 274 -5.18 -5.56 -7.55
C TYR A 274 -5.63 -4.52 -8.56
N GLU A 275 -6.49 -3.61 -8.13
CA GLU A 275 -6.89 -2.43 -8.87
C GLU A 275 -6.36 -1.18 -8.13
N ASN A 276 -5.32 -0.53 -8.70
CA ASN A 276 -4.63 0.64 -8.13
C ASN A 276 -4.54 1.78 -9.16
N PRO A 277 -5.63 2.30 -9.71
CA PRO A 277 -5.54 3.22 -10.85
C PRO A 277 -4.79 4.52 -10.53
N GLY A 278 -5.18 5.24 -9.48
CA GLY A 278 -4.51 6.48 -9.07
C GLY A 278 -3.11 6.25 -8.52
N GLY A 279 -2.92 5.16 -7.78
CA GLY A 279 -1.61 4.78 -7.27
C GLY A 279 -0.59 4.55 -8.38
N SER A 280 -0.98 3.84 -9.43
CA SER A 280 -0.13 3.59 -10.59
C SER A 280 0.27 4.88 -11.32
N ILE A 281 -0.67 5.81 -11.49
CA ILE A 281 -0.40 7.14 -12.06
C ILE A 281 0.61 7.90 -11.19
N LEU A 282 0.41 7.92 -9.86
CA LEU A 282 1.29 8.63 -8.94
C LEU A 282 2.71 8.07 -8.93
N TYR A 283 2.87 6.74 -8.86
CA TYR A 283 4.20 6.11 -8.89
C TYR A 283 4.95 6.39 -10.19
N TYR A 284 4.24 6.32 -11.32
CA TYR A 284 4.84 6.64 -12.61
C TYR A 284 5.26 8.11 -12.68
N ALA A 285 4.35 9.04 -12.36
CA ALA A 285 4.62 10.48 -12.41
C ALA A 285 5.75 10.89 -11.46
N HIS A 286 5.74 10.39 -10.22
CA HIS A 286 6.77 10.69 -9.23
C HIS A 286 8.16 10.25 -9.73
N ARG A 287 8.28 9.06 -10.31
CA ARG A 287 9.55 8.54 -10.85
C ARG A 287 10.05 9.40 -12.04
N GLU A 288 9.16 9.83 -12.94
CA GLU A 288 9.52 10.75 -14.04
C GLU A 288 10.11 12.07 -13.52
N LEU A 289 9.59 12.58 -12.41
CA LEU A 289 10.10 13.79 -11.78
C LEU A 289 11.46 13.56 -11.09
N GLU A 290 11.64 12.41 -10.43
CA GLU A 290 12.92 12.04 -9.82
C GLU A 290 14.06 11.93 -10.86
N TYR A 291 13.78 11.47 -12.10
CA TYR A 291 14.75 11.44 -13.18
C TYR A 291 15.30 12.83 -13.54
N LEU A 292 14.50 13.89 -13.32
CA LEU A 292 14.95 15.26 -13.54
C LEU A 292 15.71 15.85 -12.35
N CYS A 293 15.32 15.50 -11.13
CA CYS A 293 15.70 16.23 -9.91
C CYS A 293 16.83 15.58 -9.10
N LEU A 294 17.05 14.27 -9.27
CA LEU A 294 18.06 13.54 -8.50
C LEU A 294 19.31 13.26 -9.34
N ASP A 295 20.48 13.45 -8.71
CA ASP A 295 21.73 13.01 -9.32
C ASP A 295 21.84 11.49 -9.40
N ARG A 296 22.73 11.00 -10.26
CA ARG A 296 22.93 9.58 -10.53
C ARG A 296 23.20 8.74 -9.27
N MET A 297 24.03 9.22 -8.36
CA MET A 297 24.43 8.46 -7.16
C MET A 297 23.26 8.34 -6.19
N THR A 298 22.58 9.46 -5.93
CA THR A 298 21.40 9.53 -5.06
C THR A 298 20.26 8.67 -5.62
N PHE A 299 19.96 8.80 -6.92
CA PHE A 299 18.89 8.03 -7.56
C PHE A 299 19.14 6.52 -7.48
N HIS A 300 20.37 6.06 -7.84
CA HIS A 300 20.70 4.64 -7.81
C HIS A 300 20.66 4.06 -6.38
N PHE A 301 21.19 4.80 -5.39
CA PHE A 301 21.13 4.32 -4.01
C PHE A 301 19.70 4.28 -3.48
N LYS A 302 18.88 5.27 -3.82
CA LYS A 302 17.46 5.31 -3.46
C LYS A 302 16.69 4.08 -3.96
N GLN A 303 17.03 3.52 -5.13
CA GLN A 303 16.41 2.29 -5.62
C GLN A 303 16.64 1.09 -4.66
N HIS A 304 17.82 0.97 -4.07
CA HIS A 304 18.08 -0.07 -3.05
C HIS A 304 17.29 0.19 -1.77
N VAL A 305 17.19 1.46 -1.38
CA VAL A 305 16.36 1.88 -0.23
C VAL A 305 14.89 1.57 -0.48
N ALA A 306 14.38 1.80 -1.69
CA ALA A 306 12.99 1.53 -2.08
C ALA A 306 12.60 0.06 -1.87
N VAL A 307 13.44 -0.87 -2.29
CA VAL A 307 13.22 -2.32 -2.09
C VAL A 307 13.11 -2.64 -0.60
N ARG A 308 14.11 -2.20 0.19
CA ARG A 308 14.10 -2.49 1.64
C ARG A 308 12.95 -1.81 2.37
N PHE A 309 12.59 -0.60 1.96
CA PHE A 309 11.43 0.11 2.50
C PHE A 309 10.13 -0.67 2.21
N GLY A 310 9.96 -1.15 0.98
CA GLY A 310 8.82 -1.97 0.57
C GLY A 310 8.69 -3.26 1.39
N GLU A 311 9.81 -3.98 1.62
CA GLU A 311 9.83 -5.17 2.48
C GLU A 311 9.38 -4.85 3.91
N LEU A 312 9.91 -3.77 4.52
CA LEU A 312 9.53 -3.38 5.88
C LEU A 312 8.04 -3.03 5.99
N VAL A 313 7.48 -2.34 5.00
CA VAL A 313 6.04 -2.04 4.95
C VAL A 313 5.23 -3.33 4.78
N TYR A 314 5.64 -4.20 3.86
CA TYR A 314 4.97 -5.47 3.61
C TYR A 314 4.92 -6.36 4.86
N ASP A 315 6.03 -6.40 5.60
CA ASP A 315 6.23 -7.20 6.81
C ASP A 315 5.53 -6.62 8.05
N GLY A 316 4.88 -5.45 7.95
CA GLY A 316 4.24 -4.79 9.10
C GLY A 316 5.20 -4.09 10.05
N MET A 317 6.43 -3.84 9.62
CA MET A 317 7.51 -3.20 10.40
C MET A 317 7.46 -1.67 10.33
N TRP A 318 6.25 -1.09 10.21
CA TRP A 318 6.08 0.38 10.08
C TRP A 318 6.73 1.17 11.20
N PHE A 319 6.64 0.69 12.43
CA PHE A 319 7.16 1.37 13.64
C PHE A 319 8.56 0.88 14.04
N CYS A 320 9.35 0.32 13.13
CA CYS A 320 10.72 -0.07 13.44
C CYS A 320 11.72 1.06 13.13
N GLN A 321 12.82 1.09 13.89
CA GLN A 321 13.89 2.08 13.76
C GLN A 321 14.45 2.16 12.34
N LEU A 322 14.60 1.02 11.64
CA LEU A 322 15.15 1.02 10.28
C LEU A 322 14.21 1.76 9.30
N ARG A 323 12.90 1.52 9.35
CA ARG A 323 11.93 2.25 8.50
C ARG A 323 12.01 3.75 8.77
N GLU A 324 12.11 4.18 10.03
CA GLU A 324 12.24 5.59 10.40
C GLU A 324 13.51 6.22 9.83
N ALA A 325 14.65 5.52 9.94
CA ALA A 325 15.91 5.97 9.36
C ALA A 325 15.86 6.08 7.83
N LEU A 326 15.23 5.08 7.16
CA LEU A 326 15.05 5.13 5.71
C LEU A 326 14.08 6.24 5.29
N SER A 327 13.04 6.54 6.08
CA SER A 327 12.15 7.69 5.82
C SER A 327 12.91 9.00 5.88
N ALA A 328 13.79 9.20 6.88
CA ALA A 328 14.61 10.41 6.98
C ALA A 328 15.55 10.56 5.78
N PHE A 329 16.16 9.46 5.30
CA PHE A 329 16.94 9.46 4.08
C PHE A 329 16.08 9.86 2.87
N VAL A 330 14.92 9.23 2.70
CA VAL A 330 13.99 9.52 1.60
C VAL A 330 13.58 10.99 1.63
N ASP A 331 13.12 11.50 2.76
CA ASP A 331 12.68 12.89 2.91
C ASP A 331 13.78 13.91 2.55
N SER A 332 15.03 13.59 2.87
CA SER A 332 16.19 14.39 2.44
C SER A 332 16.32 14.43 0.93
N THR A 333 16.13 13.30 0.24
CA THR A 333 16.23 13.25 -1.24
C THR A 333 15.09 13.98 -1.94
N GLN A 334 13.94 14.12 -1.29
CA GLN A 334 12.74 14.69 -1.89
C GLN A 334 12.67 16.23 -1.85
N GLN A 335 13.59 16.90 -1.18
CA GLN A 335 13.54 18.37 -1.02
C GLN A 335 13.52 19.13 -2.35
N THR A 336 14.09 18.57 -3.40
CA THR A 336 14.13 19.13 -4.76
C THR A 336 13.17 18.47 -5.74
N VAL A 337 12.45 17.40 -5.34
CA VAL A 337 11.50 16.71 -6.21
C VAL A 337 10.18 17.49 -6.25
N THR A 338 10.22 18.60 -7.00
CA THR A 338 9.12 19.56 -7.15
C THR A 338 8.96 19.92 -8.62
N GLY A 339 7.74 19.85 -9.14
CA GLY A 339 7.46 20.15 -10.52
C GLY A 339 6.19 19.49 -11.04
N SER A 340 6.03 19.49 -12.37
CA SER A 340 4.84 18.99 -13.04
C SER A 340 5.19 17.87 -14.00
N VAL A 341 4.40 16.80 -14.01
CA VAL A 341 4.54 15.66 -14.94
C VAL A 341 3.24 15.48 -15.69
N LYS A 342 3.33 15.55 -17.03
CA LYS A 342 2.22 15.26 -17.93
C LYS A 342 2.33 13.83 -18.43
N LEU A 343 1.25 13.10 -18.32
CA LEU A 343 1.13 11.70 -18.73
C LEU A 343 0.04 11.57 -19.81
N LYS A 344 0.22 10.60 -20.69
CA LYS A 344 -0.77 10.13 -21.65
C LYS A 344 -1.22 8.73 -21.21
N LEU A 345 -2.51 8.57 -20.93
CA LEU A 345 -3.14 7.31 -20.54
C LEU A 345 -3.88 6.74 -21.75
N TYR A 346 -3.66 5.47 -22.04
CA TYR A 346 -4.32 4.79 -23.15
C TYR A 346 -4.37 3.28 -22.93
N LYS A 347 -5.56 2.72 -22.82
CA LYS A 347 -5.80 1.28 -22.75
C LYS A 347 -4.86 0.57 -21.77
N GLY A 348 -4.89 0.99 -20.51
CA GLY A 348 -4.09 0.43 -19.44
C GLY A 348 -2.63 0.92 -19.38
N ASN A 349 -2.15 1.63 -20.40
CA ASN A 349 -0.78 2.12 -20.45
C ASN A 349 -0.67 3.55 -19.89
N ILE A 350 0.44 3.80 -19.20
CA ILE A 350 0.87 5.13 -18.77
C ILE A 350 2.12 5.49 -19.57
N ILE A 351 2.10 6.61 -20.27
CA ILE A 351 3.18 7.05 -21.15
C ILE A 351 3.57 8.48 -20.76
N SER A 352 4.88 8.72 -20.58
CA SER A 352 5.38 10.08 -20.31
C SER A 352 5.10 11.00 -21.48
N ALA A 353 4.58 12.19 -21.18
CA ALA A 353 4.26 13.23 -22.17
C ALA A 353 4.94 14.57 -21.85
N GLY A 354 5.92 14.56 -20.96
CA GLY A 354 6.76 15.68 -20.59
C GLY A 354 6.76 15.98 -19.11
N SER A 355 7.88 16.45 -18.60
CA SER A 355 8.10 16.81 -17.20
C SER A 355 8.85 18.12 -17.09
N THR A 356 8.53 18.91 -16.07
CA THR A 356 9.20 20.19 -15.79
C THR A 356 9.47 20.32 -14.30
N SER A 357 10.64 20.88 -13.95
CA SER A 357 11.01 21.18 -12.57
C SER A 357 11.90 22.40 -12.49
N PRO A 358 11.72 23.30 -11.52
CA PRO A 358 12.68 24.37 -11.25
C PRO A 358 14.01 23.83 -10.69
N TYR A 359 14.03 22.58 -10.23
CA TYR A 359 15.22 21.88 -9.69
C TYR A 359 15.79 20.86 -10.69
N SER A 360 15.44 20.97 -11.98
CA SER A 360 15.93 20.04 -13.00
C SER A 360 17.45 20.08 -13.10
N LEU A 361 18.07 18.90 -13.05
CA LEU A 361 19.49 18.70 -13.33
C LEU A 361 19.77 18.49 -14.83
N TYR A 362 18.70 18.39 -15.64
CA TYR A 362 18.83 18.31 -17.09
C TYR A 362 19.11 19.70 -17.66
N SER A 363 20.35 19.92 -18.11
CA SER A 363 20.78 21.16 -18.75
C SER A 363 20.91 20.95 -20.26
N LYS A 364 20.10 21.69 -21.02
CA LYS A 364 20.17 21.68 -22.51
C LYS A 364 21.54 22.12 -23.04
N GLU A 365 22.23 23.00 -22.32
CA GLU A 365 23.54 23.50 -22.72
C GLU A 365 24.61 22.40 -22.70
N PHE A 366 24.55 21.49 -21.72
CA PHE A 366 25.52 20.39 -21.60
C PHE A 366 25.21 19.18 -22.47
N VAL A 367 23.94 18.96 -22.86
CA VAL A 367 23.51 17.74 -23.55
C VAL A 367 23.16 17.95 -25.01
N THR A 368 23.32 19.16 -25.53
CA THR A 368 23.05 19.46 -26.93
C THR A 368 23.95 18.66 -27.86
N PHE A 369 23.42 18.25 -29.03
CA PHE A 369 24.19 17.68 -30.13
C PHE A 369 24.72 18.75 -31.09
N GLU A 370 24.32 20.01 -30.88
CA GLU A 370 24.84 21.15 -31.59
C GLU A 370 26.18 21.61 -30.99
N HIS A 371 26.82 22.61 -31.60
CA HIS A 371 28.04 23.20 -31.07
C HIS A 371 27.77 23.85 -29.70
N ASP A 372 28.63 23.56 -28.71
CA ASP A 372 28.61 24.17 -27.39
C ASP A 372 30.02 24.57 -26.96
N ASP A 373 30.12 25.56 -26.05
CA ASP A 373 31.35 26.03 -25.44
C ASP A 373 31.47 25.69 -23.97
N VAL A 374 30.50 24.91 -23.39
CA VAL A 374 30.42 24.63 -21.96
C VAL A 374 31.03 23.27 -21.60
N TYR A 375 31.04 22.30 -22.54
CA TYR A 375 31.56 20.97 -22.31
C TYR A 375 32.83 20.69 -23.12
N ASN A 376 33.93 20.38 -22.44
CA ASN A 376 35.17 19.97 -23.07
C ASN A 376 35.20 18.47 -23.33
N GLN A 377 34.92 18.02 -24.54
CA GLN A 377 34.91 16.59 -24.88
C GLN A 377 36.28 15.89 -24.67
N ALA A 378 37.39 16.62 -24.70
CA ALA A 378 38.74 16.07 -24.50
C ALA A 378 38.94 15.52 -23.06
N ASP A 379 38.23 16.02 -22.06
CA ASP A 379 38.33 15.58 -20.67
C ASP A 379 37.88 14.11 -20.50
N ALA A 380 37.01 13.62 -21.38
CA ALA A 380 36.59 12.22 -21.37
C ALA A 380 37.76 11.25 -21.55
N THR A 381 38.80 11.62 -22.32
CA THR A 381 39.98 10.78 -22.56
C THR A 381 40.69 10.44 -21.26
N GLY A 382 40.96 11.42 -20.40
CA GLY A 382 41.61 11.21 -19.10
C GLY A 382 40.77 10.33 -18.17
N PHE A 383 39.48 10.64 -18.09
CA PHE A 383 38.54 9.85 -17.28
C PHE A 383 38.49 8.38 -17.76
N ILE A 384 38.32 8.13 -19.06
CA ILE A 384 38.20 6.76 -19.60
C ILE A 384 39.51 5.97 -19.36
N ASN A 385 40.68 6.60 -19.53
CA ASN A 385 41.97 5.94 -19.29
C ASN A 385 42.11 5.48 -17.86
N LEU A 386 41.77 6.31 -16.88
CA LEU A 386 41.86 5.95 -15.46
C LEU A 386 40.78 4.97 -15.05
N PHE A 387 39.54 5.21 -15.44
CA PHE A 387 38.40 4.35 -15.08
C PHE A 387 38.49 2.95 -15.73
N GLY A 388 39.02 2.88 -16.97
CA GLY A 388 39.26 1.64 -17.72
C GLY A 388 40.56 0.91 -17.37
N LEU A 389 41.46 1.48 -16.54
CA LEU A 389 42.74 0.89 -16.24
C LEU A 389 42.67 -0.52 -15.66
N PRO A 390 41.74 -0.86 -14.71
CA PRO A 390 41.60 -2.22 -14.24
C PRO A 390 41.21 -3.23 -15.33
N LEU A 391 40.40 -2.82 -16.30
CA LEU A 391 40.02 -3.69 -17.44
C LEU A 391 41.22 -3.94 -18.35
N LYS A 392 42.04 -2.92 -18.63
CA LYS A 392 43.26 -3.02 -19.40
C LYS A 392 44.29 -3.94 -18.72
N VAL A 393 44.50 -3.76 -17.42
CA VAL A 393 45.42 -4.62 -16.63
C VAL A 393 44.96 -6.08 -16.63
N ARG A 394 43.65 -6.31 -16.46
CA ARG A 394 43.10 -7.66 -16.54
C ARG A 394 43.29 -8.30 -17.91
N ALA A 395 43.07 -7.59 -19.00
CA ALA A 395 43.27 -8.09 -20.35
C ALA A 395 44.74 -8.47 -20.58
N LEU A 396 45.68 -7.60 -20.22
CA LEU A 396 47.13 -7.89 -20.32
C LEU A 396 47.56 -9.12 -19.49
N MET A 397 46.95 -9.32 -18.32
CA MET A 397 47.21 -10.53 -17.50
C MET A 397 46.67 -11.78 -18.19
N GLN A 398 45.45 -11.72 -18.79
CA GLN A 398 44.86 -12.84 -19.52
C GLN A 398 45.69 -13.22 -20.78
N GLU A 399 46.15 -12.23 -21.55
CA GLU A 399 47.07 -12.47 -22.66
C GLU A 399 48.36 -13.17 -22.21
N LYS A 400 48.96 -12.69 -21.10
CA LYS A 400 50.18 -13.27 -20.56
C LYS A 400 50.03 -14.71 -20.06
N THR A 401 48.84 -15.05 -19.53
CA THR A 401 48.57 -16.37 -18.91
C THR A 401 47.88 -17.34 -19.82
N GLY A 402 47.51 -16.93 -21.05
CA GLY A 402 46.77 -17.75 -22.00
C GLY A 402 45.34 -18.13 -21.58
N LYS A 403 44.74 -17.31 -20.71
CA LYS A 403 43.36 -17.53 -20.22
C LYS A 403 42.40 -16.55 -20.82
#